data_ade9a1faf7f74aa9e576782026b92480
#
_entry.id   ade9a1faf7f74aa9e576782026b92480
#
_cell.length_a   1.000
_cell.length_b   1.000
_cell.length_c   1.000
_cell.angle_alpha   90.00
_cell.angle_beta   90.00
_cell.angle_gamma   90.00
#
_symmetry.space_group_name_H-M   'P 1'
#
loop_
_entity.id
_entity.type
_entity.pdbx_description
1 polymer ?
#
loop_
_entity_poly.entity_id
_entity_poly.type
_entity_poly.pdbx_seq_one_letter_code
_entity_poly.pdbx_strand_id
1 'polypeptide(L)'
;VDIQLEKSKVTDVGLAVLNVNSAQVNQLADLPAAQSKLLFDAASRDDELRGAQCRHHVLHILPSRAMRADALAQYMLKKRWQKWFLVVGQTPEDQLYAAAIKRAAKRYAMKLVAEKTWDNTYDARRTAQADNPQFTQGEDYDVLVVADEQGLFGEYLDYRTWSPRPVIGTQGLIATAWHRSHEQWGAVQLQNRFKDQSGRWMEEEDYAAYLAVRAIGEA
;
A
#
# COMPACT_ATOMS: atom_id res chain seq x y z
N VAL A 1 -14.52 -16.25 1.61
CA VAL A 1 -15.79 -15.53 1.42
C VAL A 1 -16.42 -16.05 0.14
N ASP A 2 -17.70 -16.44 0.22
CA ASP A 2 -18.41 -17.01 -0.92
C ASP A 2 -18.80 -15.88 -1.91
N ILE A 3 -18.13 -15.83 -3.05
CA ILE A 3 -18.39 -14.85 -4.12
C ILE A 3 -19.86 -14.87 -4.58
N GLN A 4 -20.57 -15.99 -4.44
CA GLN A 4 -21.98 -16.10 -4.76
C GLN A 4 -22.87 -15.26 -3.83
N LEU A 5 -22.54 -15.19 -2.55
CA LEU A 5 -23.25 -14.37 -1.57
C LEU A 5 -23.01 -12.88 -1.81
N GLU A 6 -21.80 -12.51 -2.21
CA GLU A 6 -21.44 -11.13 -2.56
C GLU A 6 -22.16 -10.69 -3.85
N LYS A 7 -22.25 -11.56 -4.86
CA LYS A 7 -23.00 -11.29 -6.09
C LYS A 7 -24.46 -10.97 -5.81
N SER A 8 -25.11 -11.73 -4.92
CA SER A 8 -26.53 -11.50 -4.61
C SER A 8 -26.76 -10.15 -3.92
N LYS A 9 -25.80 -9.71 -3.07
CA LYS A 9 -25.89 -8.42 -2.38
C LYS A 9 -25.72 -7.23 -3.33
N VAL A 10 -24.91 -7.35 -4.38
CA VAL A 10 -24.70 -6.28 -5.37
C VAL A 10 -25.91 -6.08 -6.27
N THR A 11 -26.73 -7.11 -6.51
CA THR A 11 -27.88 -7.00 -7.44
C THR A 11 -29.02 -6.11 -6.95
N ASP A 12 -29.18 -5.97 -5.63
CA ASP A 12 -30.34 -5.32 -5.03
C ASP A 12 -30.11 -3.84 -4.63
N VAL A 13 -28.84 -3.34 -4.77
CA VAL A 13 -28.48 -1.97 -4.36
C VAL A 13 -28.00 -1.15 -5.56
N GLY A 14 -28.16 0.18 -5.50
CA GLY A 14 -27.70 1.12 -6.54
C GLY A 14 -26.21 1.40 -6.51
N LEU A 15 -25.55 1.15 -5.37
CA LEU A 15 -24.13 1.38 -5.11
C LEU A 15 -23.61 0.36 -4.08
N ALA A 16 -22.29 0.11 -4.09
CA ALA A 16 -21.66 -0.78 -3.13
C ALA A 16 -20.26 -0.29 -2.76
N VAL A 17 -19.86 -0.48 -1.48
CA VAL A 17 -18.48 -0.32 -1.01
C VAL A 17 -17.84 -1.69 -0.94
N LEU A 18 -16.72 -1.87 -1.62
CA LEU A 18 -16.04 -3.14 -1.78
C LEU A 18 -14.77 -3.17 -0.91
N ASN A 19 -14.67 -4.18 -0.06
CA ASN A 19 -13.45 -4.53 0.66
C ASN A 19 -13.00 -5.92 0.21
N VAL A 20 -12.49 -6.01 -1.01
CA VAL A 20 -12.11 -7.25 -1.69
C VAL A 20 -10.81 -7.05 -2.47
N ASN A 21 -10.18 -8.14 -2.91
CA ASN A 21 -8.97 -8.06 -3.71
C ASN A 21 -9.27 -7.64 -5.17
N SER A 22 -8.23 -7.30 -5.93
CA SER A 22 -8.34 -6.78 -7.30
C SER A 22 -9.04 -7.74 -8.27
N ALA A 23 -8.79 -9.05 -8.14
CA ALA A 23 -9.46 -10.04 -8.98
C ALA A 23 -10.97 -10.08 -8.72
N GLN A 24 -11.37 -9.97 -7.46
CA GLN A 24 -12.77 -9.90 -7.06
C GLN A 24 -13.43 -8.57 -7.49
N VAL A 25 -12.70 -7.45 -7.41
CA VAL A 25 -13.18 -6.16 -7.96
C VAL A 25 -13.54 -6.31 -9.44
N ASN A 26 -12.65 -6.89 -10.24
CA ASN A 26 -12.90 -7.15 -11.67
C ASN A 26 -14.11 -8.06 -11.89
N GLN A 27 -14.17 -9.19 -11.16
CA GLN A 27 -15.29 -10.13 -11.26
C GLN A 27 -16.64 -9.48 -10.93
N LEU A 28 -16.70 -8.66 -9.89
CA LEU A 28 -17.92 -7.95 -9.50
C LEU A 28 -18.28 -6.86 -10.50
N ALA A 29 -17.30 -6.09 -10.96
CA ALA A 29 -17.51 -5.03 -11.94
C ALA A 29 -17.99 -5.56 -13.31
N ASP A 30 -17.56 -6.74 -13.72
CA ASP A 30 -17.94 -7.35 -14.99
C ASP A 30 -19.32 -8.03 -14.95
N LEU A 31 -19.99 -8.07 -13.78
CA LEU A 31 -21.38 -8.58 -13.70
C LEU A 31 -22.36 -7.67 -14.48
N PRO A 32 -23.27 -8.21 -15.28
CA PRO A 32 -24.29 -7.40 -15.95
C PRO A 32 -25.10 -6.52 -15.00
N ALA A 33 -25.41 -7.03 -13.81
CA ALA A 33 -26.16 -6.30 -12.79
C ALA A 33 -25.35 -5.15 -12.16
N ALA A 34 -24.04 -5.12 -12.27
CA ALA A 34 -23.17 -4.09 -11.73
C ALA A 34 -22.94 -2.91 -12.71
N GLN A 35 -23.21 -3.09 -14.00
CA GLN A 35 -22.93 -2.09 -15.04
C GLN A 35 -23.70 -0.76 -14.86
N SER A 36 -24.84 -0.79 -14.19
CA SER A 36 -25.67 0.40 -13.88
C SER A 36 -25.47 0.92 -12.46
N LYS A 37 -24.45 0.43 -11.74
CA LYS A 37 -24.22 0.73 -10.32
C LYS A 37 -22.85 1.36 -10.12
N LEU A 38 -22.69 2.11 -9.03
CA LEU A 38 -21.39 2.63 -8.60
C LEU A 38 -20.75 1.70 -7.57
N LEU A 39 -19.54 1.28 -7.85
CA LEU A 39 -18.73 0.43 -6.98
C LEU A 39 -17.57 1.25 -6.40
N PHE A 40 -17.49 1.33 -5.08
CA PHE A 40 -16.40 2.02 -4.37
C PHE A 40 -15.39 0.98 -3.88
N ASP A 41 -14.26 0.88 -4.55
CA ASP A 41 -13.15 0.01 -4.15
C ASP A 41 -12.35 0.67 -3.02
N ALA A 42 -12.49 0.14 -1.81
CA ALA A 42 -11.85 0.64 -0.60
C ALA A 42 -10.66 -0.21 -0.13
N ALA A 43 -10.25 -1.24 -0.88
CA ALA A 43 -9.19 -2.17 -0.47
C ALA A 43 -8.08 -2.35 -1.49
N SER A 44 -8.38 -2.33 -2.79
CA SER A 44 -7.41 -2.68 -3.81
C SER A 44 -6.41 -1.56 -4.11
N ARG A 45 -5.13 -1.95 -4.24
CA ARG A 45 -4.01 -1.05 -4.54
C ARG A 45 -3.37 -1.30 -5.91
N ASP A 46 -3.98 -2.14 -6.74
CA ASP A 46 -3.42 -2.51 -8.03
C ASP A 46 -3.53 -1.37 -9.04
N ASP A 47 -2.41 -1.12 -9.70
CA ASP A 47 -2.30 -0.06 -10.70
C ASP A 47 -3.11 -0.37 -11.97
N GLU A 48 -3.25 -1.65 -12.32
CA GLU A 48 -3.98 -2.08 -13.53
C GLU A 48 -5.47 -1.75 -13.47
N LEU A 49 -6.08 -1.72 -12.28
CA LEU A 49 -7.47 -1.31 -12.11
C LEU A 49 -7.72 0.15 -12.51
N ARG A 50 -6.66 0.97 -12.51
CA ARG A 50 -6.71 2.38 -12.95
C ARG A 50 -6.13 2.59 -14.36
N GLY A 51 -5.72 1.51 -15.00
CA GLY A 51 -5.12 1.48 -16.33
C GLY A 51 -5.85 0.54 -17.27
N ALA A 52 -5.23 -0.57 -17.65
CA ALA A 52 -5.74 -1.52 -18.63
C ALA A 52 -7.07 -2.18 -18.23
N GLN A 53 -7.31 -2.32 -16.91
CA GLN A 53 -8.53 -2.92 -16.35
C GLN A 53 -9.47 -1.89 -15.73
N CYS A 54 -9.40 -0.63 -16.17
CA CYS A 54 -10.26 0.43 -15.67
C CYS A 54 -11.73 0.19 -16.08
N ARG A 55 -12.65 0.43 -15.13
CA ARG A 55 -14.11 0.38 -15.33
C ARG A 55 -14.71 1.72 -14.94
N HIS A 56 -15.52 2.32 -15.80
CA HIS A 56 -16.10 3.66 -15.61
C HIS A 56 -16.99 3.79 -14.36
N HIS A 57 -17.54 2.69 -13.88
CA HIS A 57 -18.42 2.64 -12.71
C HIS A 57 -17.72 2.17 -11.43
N VAL A 58 -16.38 1.99 -11.45
CA VAL A 58 -15.56 1.64 -10.28
C VAL A 58 -14.76 2.86 -9.83
N LEU A 59 -14.98 3.29 -8.60
CA LEU A 59 -14.29 4.40 -7.97
C LEU A 59 -13.30 3.87 -6.93
N HIS A 60 -12.02 4.13 -7.14
CA HIS A 60 -10.96 3.66 -6.25
C HIS A 60 -10.65 4.70 -5.18
N ILE A 61 -10.77 4.33 -3.91
CA ILE A 61 -10.60 5.25 -2.77
C ILE A 61 -9.15 5.23 -2.25
N LEU A 62 -8.55 4.04 -2.15
CA LEU A 62 -7.14 3.94 -1.72
C LEU A 62 -6.16 4.38 -2.80
N PRO A 63 -5.02 4.98 -2.45
CA PRO A 63 -3.95 5.20 -3.41
C PRO A 63 -3.37 3.87 -3.90
N SER A 64 -3.10 3.80 -5.20
CA SER A 64 -2.44 2.63 -5.79
C SER A 64 -0.96 2.53 -5.39
N ARG A 65 -0.33 1.37 -5.66
CA ARG A 65 1.10 1.18 -5.45
C ARG A 65 1.93 2.23 -6.17
N ALA A 66 1.57 2.54 -7.40
CA ALA A 66 2.22 3.59 -8.18
C ALA A 66 2.11 4.97 -7.53
N MET A 67 0.94 5.34 -7.01
CA MET A 67 0.74 6.62 -6.33
C MET A 67 1.57 6.71 -5.04
N ARG A 68 1.64 5.64 -4.28
CA ARG A 68 2.47 5.56 -3.06
C ARG A 68 3.96 5.67 -3.38
N ALA A 69 4.43 4.94 -4.39
CA ALA A 69 5.81 4.99 -4.85
C ALA A 69 6.18 6.40 -5.35
N ASP A 70 5.30 7.05 -6.12
CA ASP A 70 5.50 8.41 -6.59
C ASP A 70 5.57 9.42 -5.43
N ALA A 71 4.72 9.29 -4.41
CA ALA A 71 4.74 10.15 -3.23
C ALA A 71 6.06 10.03 -2.45
N LEU A 72 6.55 8.80 -2.24
CA LEU A 72 7.86 8.55 -1.63
C LEU A 72 8.98 9.15 -2.46
N ALA A 73 8.98 8.94 -3.78
CA ALA A 73 10.01 9.46 -4.68
C ALA A 73 10.08 11.00 -4.65
N GLN A 74 8.92 11.67 -4.66
CA GLN A 74 8.87 13.14 -4.55
C GLN A 74 9.44 13.63 -3.21
N TYR A 75 9.12 12.95 -2.11
CA TYR A 75 9.65 13.31 -0.80
C TYR A 75 11.16 13.07 -0.72
N MET A 76 11.66 11.96 -1.25
CA MET A 76 13.09 11.65 -1.31
C MET A 76 13.83 12.66 -2.18
N LEU A 77 13.23 13.09 -3.30
CA LEU A 77 13.80 14.14 -4.15
C LEU A 77 13.96 15.46 -3.37
N LYS A 78 12.94 15.86 -2.61
CA LYS A 78 13.02 17.03 -1.73
C LYS A 78 14.13 16.91 -0.68
N LYS A 79 14.38 15.71 -0.17
CA LYS A 79 15.47 15.42 0.79
C LYS A 79 16.84 15.27 0.13
N ARG A 80 16.92 15.18 -1.20
CA ARG A 80 18.12 14.86 -1.98
C ARG A 80 18.69 13.47 -1.68
N TRP A 81 17.85 12.52 -1.30
CA TRP A 81 18.19 11.12 -1.04
C TRP A 81 17.90 10.30 -2.30
N GLN A 82 18.86 10.29 -3.20
CA GLN A 82 18.66 9.80 -4.57
C GLN A 82 19.22 8.40 -4.82
N LYS A 83 20.11 7.90 -3.95
CA LYS A 83 20.67 6.56 -4.05
C LYS A 83 19.82 5.58 -3.25
N TRP A 84 19.16 4.68 -3.93
CA TRP A 84 18.22 3.73 -3.34
C TRP A 84 18.77 2.31 -3.38
N PHE A 85 18.72 1.61 -2.25
CA PHE A 85 18.91 0.18 -2.17
C PHE A 85 17.56 -0.50 -1.96
N LEU A 86 17.10 -1.27 -2.95
CA LEU A 86 15.80 -1.93 -2.94
C LEU A 86 15.92 -3.35 -2.39
N VAL A 87 15.12 -3.68 -1.38
CA VAL A 87 14.93 -5.03 -0.85
C VAL A 87 13.51 -5.48 -1.14
N VAL A 88 13.38 -6.63 -1.80
CA VAL A 88 12.10 -7.13 -2.31
C VAL A 88 11.78 -8.48 -1.68
N GLY A 89 10.58 -8.65 -1.17
CA GLY A 89 10.07 -9.95 -0.75
C GLY A 89 9.72 -10.87 -1.91
N GLN A 90 9.26 -12.07 -1.59
CA GLN A 90 9.02 -13.11 -2.59
C GLN A 90 7.55 -13.22 -3.00
N THR A 91 6.64 -12.49 -2.36
CA THR A 91 5.22 -12.54 -2.71
C THR A 91 4.92 -11.80 -4.03
N PRO A 92 3.85 -12.17 -4.74
CA PRO A 92 3.43 -11.44 -5.94
C PRO A 92 3.18 -9.95 -5.67
N GLU A 93 2.62 -9.62 -4.51
CA GLU A 93 2.32 -8.25 -4.08
C GLU A 93 3.61 -7.45 -3.88
N ASP A 94 4.66 -8.05 -3.30
CA ASP A 94 5.98 -7.43 -3.14
C ASP A 94 6.59 -7.10 -4.49
N GLN A 95 6.47 -8.00 -5.46
CA GLN A 95 6.96 -7.78 -6.82
C GLN A 95 6.21 -6.65 -7.53
N LEU A 96 4.89 -6.55 -7.34
CA LEU A 96 4.08 -5.45 -7.87
C LEU A 96 4.49 -4.10 -7.24
N TYR A 97 4.72 -4.06 -5.94
CA TYR A 97 5.19 -2.84 -5.28
C TYR A 97 6.62 -2.48 -5.71
N ALA A 98 7.52 -3.46 -5.83
CA ALA A 98 8.87 -3.25 -6.34
C ALA A 98 8.86 -2.70 -7.78
N ALA A 99 7.96 -3.18 -8.64
CA ALA A 99 7.78 -2.64 -9.98
C ALA A 99 7.33 -1.16 -9.95
N ALA A 100 6.40 -0.81 -9.05
CA ALA A 100 5.96 0.57 -8.85
C ALA A 100 7.12 1.47 -8.35
N ILE A 101 7.93 0.99 -7.41
CA ILE A 101 9.14 1.68 -6.92
C ILE A 101 10.16 1.91 -8.04
N LYS A 102 10.44 0.90 -8.86
CA LYS A 102 11.37 1.02 -10.01
C LYS A 102 10.86 2.03 -11.04
N ARG A 103 9.56 2.02 -11.31
CA ARG A 103 8.90 3.01 -12.17
C ARG A 103 9.05 4.42 -11.61
N ALA A 104 8.77 4.61 -10.32
CA ALA A 104 8.92 5.91 -9.65
C ALA A 104 10.38 6.37 -9.63
N ALA A 105 11.32 5.46 -9.34
CA ALA A 105 12.75 5.75 -9.37
C ALA A 105 13.18 6.30 -10.75
N LYS A 106 12.75 5.65 -11.83
CA LYS A 106 13.01 6.12 -13.20
C LYS A 106 12.37 7.51 -13.46
N ARG A 107 11.12 7.68 -13.04
CA ARG A 107 10.36 8.92 -13.27
C ARG A 107 10.98 10.13 -12.56
N TYR A 108 11.49 9.95 -11.35
CA TYR A 108 12.04 11.01 -10.51
C TYR A 108 13.57 11.05 -10.47
N ALA A 109 14.22 10.36 -11.41
CA ALA A 109 15.68 10.29 -11.56
C ALA A 109 16.41 9.81 -10.29
N MET A 110 15.81 8.84 -9.56
CA MET A 110 16.47 8.14 -8.46
C MET A 110 17.37 7.04 -9.02
N LYS A 111 18.49 6.82 -8.37
CA LYS A 111 19.45 5.78 -8.74
C LYS A 111 19.24 4.53 -7.87
N LEU A 112 18.80 3.45 -8.45
CA LEU A 112 18.85 2.14 -7.80
C LEU A 112 20.31 1.66 -7.82
N VAL A 113 20.97 1.68 -6.67
CA VAL A 113 22.38 1.28 -6.52
C VAL A 113 22.51 -0.22 -6.30
N ALA A 114 21.50 -0.83 -5.65
CA ALA A 114 21.43 -2.26 -5.46
C ALA A 114 19.95 -2.72 -5.40
N GLU A 115 19.74 -3.97 -5.75
CA GLU A 115 18.48 -4.69 -5.55
C GLU A 115 18.79 -6.08 -5.02
N LYS A 116 18.20 -6.47 -3.90
CA LYS A 116 18.33 -7.81 -3.33
C LYS A 116 16.95 -8.37 -2.99
N THR A 117 16.76 -9.65 -3.24
CA THR A 117 15.56 -10.37 -2.81
C THR A 117 15.81 -10.91 -1.40
N TRP A 118 14.84 -10.70 -0.52
CA TRP A 118 14.88 -11.29 0.81
C TRP A 118 14.64 -12.79 0.71
N ASP A 119 15.59 -13.56 1.26
CA ASP A 119 15.46 -15.02 1.31
C ASP A 119 14.76 -15.42 2.62
N ASN A 120 13.55 -15.98 2.50
CA ASN A 120 12.76 -16.46 3.63
C ASN A 120 13.25 -17.80 4.22
N THR A 121 14.37 -18.35 3.75
CA THR A 121 14.97 -19.59 4.30
C THR A 121 15.48 -19.41 5.73
N TYR A 122 15.65 -18.16 6.15
CA TYR A 122 16.11 -17.81 7.50
C TYR A 122 14.96 -17.35 8.38
N ASP A 123 14.91 -17.85 9.61
CA ASP A 123 14.03 -17.27 10.63
C ASP A 123 14.50 -15.82 10.90
N ALA A 124 13.72 -14.85 10.48
CA ALA A 124 14.03 -13.42 10.60
C ALA A 124 14.35 -13.01 12.06
N ARG A 125 13.79 -13.71 13.04
CA ARG A 125 14.06 -13.47 14.47
C ARG A 125 15.47 -13.91 14.90
N ARG A 126 15.95 -15.05 14.37
CA ARG A 126 17.31 -15.56 14.67
C ARG A 126 18.39 -14.71 14.03
N THR A 127 18.13 -14.23 12.83
CA THR A 127 19.12 -13.61 11.95
C THR A 127 19.11 -12.08 12.01
N ALA A 128 18.00 -11.48 12.49
CA ALA A 128 17.80 -10.03 12.49
C ALA A 128 18.92 -9.23 13.15
N GLN A 129 19.62 -9.79 14.14
CA GLN A 129 20.72 -9.09 14.82
C GLN A 129 22.08 -9.24 14.11
N ALA A 130 22.32 -10.38 13.47
CA ALA A 130 23.62 -10.70 12.86
C ALA A 130 23.62 -10.54 11.34
N ASP A 131 22.55 -10.95 10.67
CA ASP A 131 22.53 -11.10 9.21
C ASP A 131 22.00 -9.85 8.48
N ASN A 132 21.12 -9.05 9.11
CA ASN A 132 20.60 -7.83 8.50
C ASN A 132 21.70 -6.81 8.17
N PRO A 133 22.66 -6.53 9.09
CA PRO A 133 23.80 -5.69 8.74
C PRO A 133 24.61 -6.27 7.59
N GLN A 134 24.91 -7.58 7.61
CA GLN A 134 25.64 -8.25 6.54
C GLN A 134 24.89 -8.23 5.21
N PHE A 135 23.58 -8.47 5.23
CA PHE A 135 22.71 -8.40 4.05
C PHE A 135 22.73 -7.03 3.38
N THR A 136 22.79 -5.96 4.18
CA THR A 136 22.80 -4.56 3.71
C THR A 136 24.19 -3.97 3.54
N GLN A 137 25.26 -4.74 3.81
CA GLN A 137 26.66 -4.30 3.69
C GLN A 137 27.09 -4.14 2.22
N GLY A 138 28.05 -3.25 2.00
CA GLY A 138 28.81 -3.13 0.75
C GLY A 138 28.30 -2.08 -0.23
N GLU A 139 27.12 -1.52 -0.01
CA GLU A 139 26.51 -0.54 -0.90
C GLU A 139 26.49 0.87 -0.28
N ASP A 140 26.81 1.88 -1.09
CA ASP A 140 26.67 3.30 -0.70
C ASP A 140 25.30 3.81 -1.19
N TYR A 141 24.34 3.88 -0.25
CA TYR A 141 22.97 4.30 -0.50
C TYR A 141 22.52 5.39 0.48
N ASP A 142 21.55 6.19 0.08
CA ASP A 142 20.94 7.21 0.92
C ASP A 142 19.78 6.65 1.74
N VAL A 143 18.99 5.75 1.14
CA VAL A 143 17.82 5.11 1.76
C VAL A 143 17.73 3.64 1.38
N LEU A 144 17.24 2.83 2.33
CA LEU A 144 16.81 1.46 2.09
C LEU A 144 15.33 1.46 1.73
N VAL A 145 14.97 0.92 0.57
CA VAL A 145 13.59 0.81 0.11
C VAL A 145 13.13 -0.63 0.29
N VAL A 146 12.04 -0.83 1.03
CA VAL A 146 11.52 -2.16 1.34
C VAL A 146 10.20 -2.38 0.61
N ALA A 147 10.10 -3.51 -0.09
CA ALA A 147 8.88 -4.03 -0.68
C ALA A 147 8.50 -5.35 0.01
N ASP A 148 7.69 -5.25 1.06
CA ASP A 148 7.20 -6.34 1.91
C ASP A 148 5.76 -6.00 2.34
N GLU A 149 4.79 -6.23 1.45
CA GLU A 149 3.39 -5.87 1.69
C GLU A 149 2.71 -6.75 2.74
N GLN A 150 3.24 -7.95 2.98
CA GLN A 150 2.70 -8.86 4.01
C GLN A 150 3.37 -8.70 5.37
N GLY A 151 4.41 -7.86 5.50
CA GLY A 151 5.11 -7.63 6.77
C GLY A 151 5.89 -8.83 7.27
N LEU A 152 6.49 -9.63 6.37
CA LEU A 152 7.19 -10.86 6.72
C LEU A 152 8.60 -10.63 7.25
N PHE A 153 9.27 -9.56 6.81
CA PHE A 153 10.67 -9.32 7.15
C PHE A 153 11.04 -7.84 7.33
N GLY A 154 10.30 -6.91 6.72
CA GLY A 154 10.70 -5.51 6.61
C GLY A 154 10.87 -4.82 7.96
N GLU A 155 10.08 -5.19 8.98
CA GLU A 155 10.18 -4.64 10.33
C GLU A 155 11.52 -4.94 11.01
N TYR A 156 12.20 -6.02 10.59
CA TYR A 156 13.52 -6.39 11.14
C TYR A 156 14.67 -5.63 10.50
N LEU A 157 14.44 -4.95 9.38
CA LEU A 157 15.44 -4.12 8.71
C LEU A 157 15.57 -2.74 9.36
N ASP A 158 14.49 -2.25 9.96
CA ASP A 158 14.49 -0.94 10.61
C ASP A 158 15.49 -0.90 11.77
N TYR A 159 16.36 0.10 11.76
CA TYR A 159 17.47 0.29 12.74
C TYR A 159 18.55 -0.81 12.77
N ARG A 160 18.54 -1.78 11.86
CA ARG A 160 19.48 -2.91 11.84
C ARG A 160 20.25 -3.06 10.54
N THR A 161 20.34 -2.02 9.76
CA THR A 161 21.14 -1.96 8.54
C THR A 161 22.62 -1.70 8.84
N TRP A 162 23.54 -2.13 7.96
CA TRP A 162 24.96 -1.84 8.08
C TRP A 162 25.25 -0.35 8.22
N SER A 163 24.66 0.46 7.37
CA SER A 163 24.70 1.91 7.44
C SER A 163 23.43 2.45 8.10
N PRO A 164 23.50 3.41 9.04
CA PRO A 164 22.34 3.99 9.71
C PRO A 164 21.60 4.93 8.74
N ARG A 165 20.91 4.36 7.77
CA ARG A 165 20.14 5.08 6.74
C ARG A 165 18.65 4.90 6.98
N PRO A 166 17.81 5.87 6.56
CA PRO A 166 16.37 5.73 6.63
C PRO A 166 15.86 4.53 5.84
N VAL A 167 14.86 3.86 6.41
CA VAL A 167 14.08 2.83 5.74
C VAL A 167 12.78 3.45 5.24
N ILE A 168 12.41 3.15 4.00
CA ILE A 168 11.20 3.66 3.37
C ILE A 168 10.49 2.54 2.60
N GLY A 169 9.24 2.75 2.22
CA GLY A 169 8.49 1.79 1.40
C GLY A 169 7.30 1.21 2.13
N THR A 170 7.28 -0.09 2.32
CA THR A 170 6.26 -0.78 3.14
C THR A 170 6.56 -0.70 4.63
N GLN A 171 7.80 -0.38 5.00
CA GLN A 171 8.26 -0.22 6.38
C GLN A 171 9.00 1.11 6.54
N GLY A 172 9.20 1.54 7.79
CA GLY A 172 9.83 2.81 8.12
C GLY A 172 8.97 4.00 7.73
N LEU A 173 9.41 4.82 6.78
CA LEU A 173 8.60 5.91 6.22
C LEU A 173 7.70 5.37 5.12
N ILE A 174 6.40 5.35 5.39
CA ILE A 174 5.36 4.80 4.51
C ILE A 174 4.52 5.92 3.93
N ALA A 175 4.24 5.88 2.61
CA ALA A 175 3.22 6.72 2.00
C ALA A 175 1.83 6.12 2.26
N THR A 176 0.98 6.85 2.96
CA THR A 176 -0.37 6.38 3.34
C THR A 176 -1.39 7.51 3.20
N ALA A 177 -2.64 7.16 2.93
CA ALA A 177 -3.75 8.11 2.89
C ALA A 177 -4.29 8.44 4.29
N TRP A 178 -4.00 7.61 5.30
CA TRP A 178 -4.41 7.82 6.69
C TRP A 178 -3.38 7.29 7.67
N HIS A 179 -3.15 8.06 8.74
CA HIS A 179 -2.39 7.60 9.89
C HIS A 179 -2.92 8.25 11.16
N ARG A 180 -2.91 7.50 12.26
CA ARG A 180 -3.44 7.94 13.58
C ARG A 180 -2.76 9.19 14.16
N SER A 181 -1.55 9.53 13.71
CA SER A 181 -0.84 10.74 14.14
C SER A 181 -1.25 11.99 13.36
N HIS A 182 -2.19 11.89 12.42
CA HIS A 182 -2.71 13.04 11.70
C HIS A 182 -3.67 13.83 12.61
N GLU A 183 -3.36 15.09 12.86
CA GLU A 183 -4.09 15.92 13.85
C GLU A 183 -4.92 17.03 13.20
N GLN A 184 -4.70 17.32 11.91
CA GLN A 184 -5.35 18.40 11.20
C GLN A 184 -6.73 18.00 10.64
N TRP A 185 -7.53 18.99 10.25
CA TRP A 185 -8.78 18.83 9.49
C TRP A 185 -9.85 17.97 10.17
N GLY A 186 -9.87 17.93 11.51
CA GLY A 186 -10.82 17.11 12.27
C GLY A 186 -10.44 15.64 12.39
N ALA A 187 -9.21 15.26 12.00
CA ALA A 187 -8.76 13.86 12.04
C ALA A 187 -8.77 13.27 13.45
N VAL A 188 -8.40 14.06 14.47
CA VAL A 188 -8.44 13.62 15.89
C VAL A 188 -9.84 13.24 16.31
N GLN A 189 -10.84 14.07 15.97
CA GLN A 189 -12.24 13.81 16.32
C GLN A 189 -12.77 12.56 15.60
N LEU A 190 -12.46 12.39 14.32
CA LEU A 190 -12.83 11.21 13.56
C LEU A 190 -12.20 9.95 14.18
N GLN A 191 -10.91 10.00 14.47
CA GLN A 191 -10.15 8.92 15.07
C GLN A 191 -10.73 8.50 16.43
N ASN A 192 -11.05 9.45 17.29
CA ASN A 192 -11.63 9.17 18.61
C ASN A 192 -13.01 8.53 18.50
N ARG A 193 -13.90 9.06 17.64
CA ARG A 193 -15.23 8.47 17.41
C ARG A 193 -15.13 7.04 16.89
N PHE A 194 -14.21 6.79 15.96
CA PHE A 194 -13.98 5.43 15.43
C PHE A 194 -13.49 4.50 16.55
N LYS A 195 -12.51 4.94 17.34
CA LYS A 195 -11.98 4.16 18.47
C LYS A 195 -13.04 3.86 19.53
N ASP A 196 -13.91 4.82 19.85
CA ASP A 196 -14.99 4.64 20.81
C ASP A 196 -15.99 3.57 20.36
N GLN A 197 -16.22 3.45 19.05
CA GLN A 197 -17.14 2.48 18.49
C GLN A 197 -16.51 1.11 18.24
N SER A 198 -15.25 1.08 17.77
CA SER A 198 -14.59 -0.15 17.30
C SER A 198 -13.63 -0.78 18.31
N GLY A 199 -13.22 -0.03 19.37
CA GLY A 199 -12.22 -0.46 20.35
C GLY A 199 -10.78 -0.44 19.85
N ARG A 200 -10.52 -0.02 18.60
CA ARG A 200 -9.19 0.04 17.97
C ARG A 200 -8.96 1.36 17.23
N TRP A 201 -7.73 1.59 16.83
CA TRP A 201 -7.40 2.73 15.97
C TRP A 201 -7.87 2.48 14.53
N MET A 202 -8.29 3.57 13.87
CA MET A 202 -8.65 3.57 12.45
C MET A 202 -7.41 3.35 11.59
N GLU A 203 -7.49 2.43 10.66
CA GLU A 203 -6.49 2.13 9.64
C GLU A 203 -6.86 2.76 8.28
N GLU A 204 -6.00 2.61 7.29
CA GLU A 204 -6.18 3.25 5.99
C GLU A 204 -7.41 2.71 5.26
N GLU A 205 -7.69 1.42 5.37
CA GLU A 205 -8.87 0.76 4.79
C GLU A 205 -10.18 1.23 5.43
N ASP A 206 -10.17 1.43 6.75
CA ASP A 206 -11.33 1.98 7.47
C ASP A 206 -11.62 3.41 7.00
N TYR A 207 -10.57 4.21 6.84
CA TYR A 207 -10.69 5.57 6.33
C TYR A 207 -11.19 5.60 4.89
N ALA A 208 -10.74 4.66 4.04
CA ALA A 208 -11.24 4.52 2.68
C ALA A 208 -12.74 4.18 2.65
N ALA A 209 -13.16 3.24 3.48
CA ALA A 209 -14.58 2.89 3.63
C ALA A 209 -15.41 4.09 4.13
N TYR A 210 -14.90 4.83 5.12
CA TYR A 210 -15.51 6.06 5.61
C TYR A 210 -15.66 7.10 4.50
N LEU A 211 -14.62 7.33 3.69
CA LEU A 211 -14.66 8.28 2.57
C LEU A 211 -15.66 7.86 1.50
N ALA A 212 -15.75 6.57 1.18
CA ALA A 212 -16.73 6.04 0.24
C ALA A 212 -18.16 6.35 0.71
N VAL A 213 -18.48 6.03 1.96
CA VAL A 213 -19.81 6.30 2.53
C VAL A 213 -20.10 7.79 2.60
N ARG A 214 -19.11 8.60 2.98
CA ARG A 214 -19.26 10.06 3.02
C ARG A 214 -19.51 10.65 1.61
N ALA A 215 -18.78 10.20 0.60
CA ALA A 215 -18.98 10.65 -0.78
C ALA A 215 -20.41 10.36 -1.28
N ILE A 216 -20.98 9.22 -0.87
CA ILE A 216 -22.37 8.85 -1.20
C ILE A 216 -23.37 9.78 -0.49
N GLY A 217 -23.08 10.15 0.76
CA GLY A 217 -24.00 11.01 1.53
C GLY A 217 -23.95 12.49 1.18
N GLU A 218 -22.90 12.94 0.47
CA GLU A 218 -22.72 14.33 0.03
C GLU A 218 -23.12 14.56 -1.45
N ALA A 219 -23.40 13.48 -2.21
CA ALA A 219 -23.81 13.52 -3.61
C ALA A 219 -25.33 13.66 -3.76
#